data_a219d48ab3510500fbbfda351e281cd4
#
_entry.id   a219d48ab3510500fbbfda351e281cd4
#
_cell.length_a   1.000
_cell.length_b   1.000
_cell.length_c   1.000
_cell.angle_alpha   90.00
_cell.angle_beta   90.00
_cell.angle_gamma   90.00
#
_symmetry.space_group_name_H-M   'P 1'
#
loop_
_entity.id
_entity.type
_entity.pdbx_description
1 polymer ?
#
loop_
_entity_poly.entity_id
_entity_poly.type
_entity_poly.pdbx_seq_one_letter_code
_entity_poly.pdbx_strand_id
1 'polypeptide(L)'
;MVRQIIAGRVRLKLRVDRDMLLSGDPRYSGMTLVILKVINVGHRPITITHTGAKCLYPTNPFMLTDNQPALAREIKEGEYIVSILNQNDADLPSVDYWQVIDSRGKIHKLREASWFAHLKSQLKWKRAARSARS
;
A
#
# COMPACT_ATOMS: atom_id res chain seq x y z
N MET A 1 -9.47 30.89 11.17
CA MET A 1 -9.64 29.79 12.12
C MET A 1 -9.59 28.43 11.45
N VAL A 2 -10.49 28.19 10.51
CA VAL A 2 -10.49 26.95 9.72
C VAL A 2 -9.17 26.73 8.99
N ARG A 3 -8.53 27.79 8.51
CA ARG A 3 -7.24 27.71 7.82
C ARG A 3 -6.10 27.21 8.72
N GLN A 4 -6.10 27.58 10.00
CA GLN A 4 -5.07 27.13 10.93
C GLN A 4 -5.20 25.62 11.20
N ILE A 5 -6.43 25.13 11.31
CA ILE A 5 -6.69 23.71 11.48
C ILE A 5 -6.21 22.93 10.23
N ILE A 6 -6.48 23.46 9.05
CA ILE A 6 -6.05 22.85 7.78
C ILE A 6 -4.52 22.87 7.67
N ALA A 7 -3.87 23.97 8.00
CA ALA A 7 -2.41 24.08 7.93
C ALA A 7 -1.70 23.13 8.90
N GLY A 8 -2.34 22.76 10.02
CA GLY A 8 -1.79 21.80 10.96
C GLY A 8 -2.16 20.35 10.67
N ARG A 9 -2.86 20.09 9.57
CA ARG A 9 -3.28 18.74 9.23
C ARG A 9 -2.13 17.87 8.75
N VAL A 10 -2.15 16.64 9.22
CA VAL A 10 -1.32 15.59 8.63
C VAL A 10 -1.91 15.20 7.28
N ARG A 11 -1.07 15.22 6.24
CA ARG A 11 -1.48 14.84 4.88
C ARG A 11 -0.45 13.89 4.30
N LEU A 12 -0.93 12.72 3.94
CA LEU A 12 -0.10 11.71 3.28
C LEU A 12 -0.61 11.51 1.86
N LYS A 13 0.34 11.36 0.94
CA LYS A 13 0.08 10.93 -0.42
C LYS A 13 0.61 9.51 -0.57
N LEU A 14 -0.27 8.60 -0.95
CA LEU A 14 0.08 7.21 -1.20
C LEU A 14 0.12 6.97 -2.71
N ARG A 15 1.12 6.25 -3.16
CA ARG A 15 1.27 5.86 -4.56
C ARG A 15 1.71 4.40 -4.62
N VAL A 16 1.10 3.65 -5.54
CA VAL A 16 1.48 2.26 -5.78
C VAL A 16 1.97 2.12 -7.21
N ASP A 17 3.17 1.60 -7.38
CA ASP A 17 3.76 1.28 -8.67
C ASP A 17 3.92 -0.25 -8.77
N ARG A 18 3.44 -0.81 -9.88
CA ARG A 18 3.51 -2.24 -10.18
C ARG A 18 4.54 -2.51 -11.26
N ASP A 19 4.85 -3.78 -11.45
CA ASP A 19 5.76 -4.24 -12.50
C ASP A 19 7.12 -3.57 -12.41
N MET A 20 7.57 -3.27 -11.20
CA MET A 20 8.83 -2.57 -10.96
C MET A 20 9.99 -3.54 -10.88
N LEU A 21 11.10 -3.15 -11.49
CA LEU A 21 12.36 -3.89 -11.43
C LEU A 21 13.39 -2.99 -10.76
N LEU A 22 14.08 -3.53 -9.76
CA LEU A 22 15.20 -2.83 -9.11
C LEU A 22 16.51 -3.44 -9.60
N SER A 23 17.30 -2.63 -10.31
CA SER A 23 18.63 -3.01 -10.73
C SER A 23 19.65 -2.65 -9.65
N GLY A 24 20.69 -3.46 -9.52
CA GLY A 24 21.79 -3.19 -8.60
C GLY A 24 21.58 -3.64 -7.16
N ASP A 25 20.43 -4.20 -6.82
CA ASP A 25 20.17 -4.79 -5.50
C ASP A 25 19.97 -6.30 -5.64
N PRO A 26 20.91 -7.12 -5.14
CA PRO A 26 20.83 -8.57 -5.28
C PRO A 26 19.61 -9.18 -4.59
N ARG A 27 19.06 -8.52 -3.57
CA ARG A 27 17.86 -9.04 -2.87
C ARG A 27 16.64 -9.13 -3.77
N TYR A 28 16.59 -8.30 -4.81
CA TYR A 28 15.43 -8.20 -5.72
C TYR A 28 15.74 -8.65 -7.12
N SER A 29 16.90 -9.28 -7.34
CA SER A 29 17.30 -9.75 -8.66
C SER A 29 16.30 -10.77 -9.22
N GLY A 30 15.85 -10.51 -10.43
CA GLY A 30 14.88 -11.38 -11.10
C GLY A 30 13.44 -11.28 -10.58
N MET A 31 13.17 -10.38 -9.64
CA MET A 31 11.83 -10.20 -9.07
C MET A 31 11.11 -9.04 -9.73
N THR A 32 9.81 -9.22 -9.98
CA THR A 32 8.91 -8.13 -10.30
C THR A 32 8.28 -7.64 -8.99
N LEU A 33 8.33 -6.32 -8.76
CA LEU A 33 7.98 -5.74 -7.48
C LEU A 33 6.77 -4.82 -7.55
N VAL A 34 6.06 -4.75 -6.44
CA VAL A 34 5.07 -3.71 -6.15
C VAL A 34 5.69 -2.80 -5.10
N ILE A 35 5.67 -1.51 -5.34
CA ILE A 35 6.23 -0.51 -4.43
C ILE A 35 5.13 0.44 -4.00
N LEU A 36 4.87 0.47 -2.70
CA LEU A 36 3.99 1.46 -2.07
C LEU A 36 4.86 2.60 -1.55
N LYS A 37 4.66 3.80 -2.08
CA LYS A 37 5.36 5.00 -1.65
C LYS A 37 4.43 5.86 -0.82
N VAL A 38 4.90 6.29 0.35
CA VAL A 38 4.15 7.14 1.27
C VAL A 38 4.92 8.43 1.46
N ILE A 39 4.34 9.54 1.06
CA ILE A 39 4.98 10.86 1.11
C ILE A 39 4.21 11.74 2.09
N ASN A 40 4.92 12.42 2.99
CA ASN A 40 4.31 13.45 3.80
C ASN A 40 4.24 14.75 3.00
N VAL A 41 3.03 15.12 2.59
CA VAL A 41 2.77 16.37 1.84
C VAL A 41 2.19 17.46 2.74
N GLY A 42 2.01 17.18 4.02
CA GLY A 42 1.57 18.14 5.02
C GLY A 42 2.74 18.80 5.74
N HIS A 43 2.43 19.74 6.60
CA HIS A 43 3.46 20.51 7.34
C HIS A 43 3.87 19.83 8.64
N ARG A 44 3.04 18.93 9.18
CA ARG A 44 3.35 18.28 10.46
C ARG A 44 4.11 16.98 10.22
N PRO A 45 5.15 16.72 11.04
CA PRO A 45 5.78 15.40 11.05
C PRO A 45 4.75 14.32 11.43
N ILE A 46 4.93 13.14 10.87
CA ILE A 46 4.07 11.99 11.15
C ILE A 46 4.92 10.75 11.28
N THR A 47 4.62 9.91 12.25
CA THR A 47 5.30 8.63 12.42
C THR A 47 4.45 7.52 11.81
N ILE A 48 5.02 6.80 10.85
CA ILE A 48 4.38 5.67 10.20
C ILE A 48 4.80 4.41 10.95
N THR A 49 3.82 3.64 11.40
CA THR A 49 4.08 2.42 12.17
C THR A 49 3.90 1.16 11.35
N HIS A 50 2.95 1.14 10.42
CA HIS A 50 2.64 -0.03 9.61
C HIS A 50 2.22 0.38 8.21
N THR A 51 2.57 -0.46 7.23
CA THR A 51 2.07 -0.39 5.86
C THR A 51 1.50 -1.75 5.49
N GLY A 52 0.50 -1.77 4.63
CA GLY A 52 -0.12 -3.02 4.24
C GLY A 52 -1.19 -2.84 3.20
N ALA A 53 -1.99 -3.89 3.04
CA ALA A 53 -3.12 -3.89 2.12
C ALA A 53 -4.24 -4.76 2.68
N LYS A 54 -5.46 -4.48 2.25
CA LYS A 54 -6.61 -5.32 2.54
C LYS A 54 -7.15 -5.88 1.24
N CYS A 55 -7.36 -7.20 1.21
CA CYS A 55 -7.89 -7.89 0.05
C CYS A 55 -9.39 -8.11 0.20
N LEU A 56 -10.08 -8.20 -0.94
CA LEU A 56 -11.50 -8.54 -1.00
C LEU A 56 -11.71 -10.04 -0.81
N TYR A 57 -10.85 -10.83 -1.42
CA TYR A 57 -11.00 -12.29 -1.46
C TYR A 57 -9.63 -12.97 -1.36
N PRO A 58 -9.36 -13.69 -0.28
CA PRO A 58 -10.10 -13.63 0.99
C PRO A 58 -9.95 -12.25 1.64
N THR A 59 -10.86 -11.89 2.54
CA THR A 59 -10.84 -10.58 3.22
C THR A 59 -9.79 -10.55 4.31
N ASN A 60 -8.54 -10.74 3.95
CA ASN A 60 -7.44 -10.73 4.89
C ASN A 60 -6.58 -9.49 4.70
N PRO A 61 -6.36 -8.72 5.76
CA PRO A 61 -5.32 -7.71 5.73
C PRO A 61 -3.95 -8.40 5.77
N PHE A 62 -2.97 -7.83 5.10
CA PHE A 62 -1.58 -8.25 5.25
C PHE A 62 -0.68 -7.03 5.42
N MET A 63 0.43 -7.24 6.12
CA MET A 63 1.39 -6.18 6.40
C MET A 63 2.59 -6.31 5.47
N LEU A 64 3.09 -5.16 5.02
CA LEU A 64 4.32 -5.10 4.26
C LEU A 64 5.49 -4.99 5.25
N THR A 65 6.44 -5.87 5.12
CA THR A 65 7.55 -5.98 6.06
C THR A 65 8.86 -5.39 5.55
N ASP A 66 8.99 -5.24 4.23
CA ASP A 66 10.19 -4.66 3.63
C ASP A 66 9.97 -3.17 3.41
N ASN A 67 10.37 -2.38 4.41
CA ASN A 67 10.20 -0.93 4.41
C ASN A 67 11.55 -0.23 4.43
N GLN A 68 11.70 0.81 3.61
CA GLN A 68 12.93 1.59 3.51
C GLN A 68 12.61 3.09 3.60
N PRO A 69 13.06 3.77 4.65
CA PRO A 69 13.70 3.23 5.85
C PRO A 69 12.75 2.38 6.70
N ALA A 70 13.32 1.59 7.59
CA ALA A 70 12.55 0.67 8.43
C ALA A 70 11.54 1.40 9.32
N LEU A 71 10.38 0.77 9.53
CA LEU A 71 9.34 1.29 10.43
C LEU A 71 9.58 0.84 11.88
N ALA A 72 9.12 1.53 12.88
CA ALA A 72 8.40 2.82 12.80
C ALA A 72 9.35 3.94 12.43
N ARG A 73 8.86 4.88 11.63
CA ARG A 73 9.69 5.98 11.14
C ARG A 73 8.90 7.29 11.10
N GLU A 74 9.46 8.34 11.67
CA GLU A 74 8.94 9.70 11.51
C GLU A 74 9.35 10.25 10.13
N ILE A 75 8.40 10.81 9.41
CA ILE A 75 8.65 11.53 8.16
C ILE A 75 8.16 12.96 8.27
N LYS A 76 9.04 13.88 7.88
CA LYS A 76 8.75 15.32 7.84
C LYS A 76 8.22 15.68 6.45
N GLU A 77 7.78 16.94 6.30
CA GLU A 77 7.30 17.43 5.02
C GLU A 77 8.28 17.13 3.88
N GLY A 78 7.78 16.54 2.82
CA GLY A 78 8.57 16.17 1.65
C GLY A 78 9.33 14.85 1.77
N GLU A 79 9.45 14.30 2.96
CA GLU A 79 10.09 13.00 3.15
C GLU A 79 9.13 11.87 2.81
N TYR A 80 9.69 10.70 2.49
CA TYR A 80 8.89 9.54 2.11
C TYR A 80 9.52 8.23 2.62
N ILE A 81 8.69 7.21 2.66
CA ILE A 81 9.11 5.82 2.85
C ILE A 81 8.60 5.00 1.67
N VAL A 82 9.25 3.89 1.40
CA VAL A 82 8.78 2.91 0.42
C VAL A 82 8.61 1.55 1.09
N SER A 83 7.56 0.84 0.70
CA SER A 83 7.33 -0.54 1.10
C SER A 83 7.38 -1.39 -0.15
N ILE A 84 8.15 -2.47 -0.10
CA ILE A 84 8.46 -3.30 -1.26
C ILE A 84 7.86 -4.68 -1.06
N LEU A 85 7.17 -5.17 -2.08
CA LEU A 85 6.54 -6.49 -2.06
C LEU A 85 6.84 -7.21 -3.36
N ASN A 86 7.19 -8.49 -3.27
CA ASN A 86 7.27 -9.33 -4.46
C ASN A 86 5.87 -9.48 -5.06
N GLN A 87 5.72 -9.11 -6.32
CA GLN A 87 4.41 -9.08 -6.99
C GLN A 87 3.75 -10.46 -7.02
N ASN A 88 4.53 -11.53 -7.04
CA ASN A 88 4.02 -12.89 -7.01
C ASN A 88 3.39 -13.28 -5.66
N ASP A 89 3.75 -12.56 -4.59
CA ASP A 89 3.21 -12.80 -3.24
C ASP A 89 1.90 -12.06 -3.02
N ALA A 90 1.50 -11.20 -3.95
CA ALA A 90 0.29 -10.40 -3.85
C ALA A 90 -0.70 -10.81 -4.94
N ASP A 91 -1.95 -11.05 -4.56
CA ASP A 91 -3.03 -11.18 -5.53
C ASP A 91 -3.58 -9.79 -5.83
N LEU A 92 -2.91 -9.08 -6.73
CA LEU A 92 -3.24 -7.69 -7.07
C LEU A 92 -4.70 -7.50 -7.47
N PRO A 93 -5.33 -8.41 -8.25
CA PRO A 93 -6.73 -8.24 -8.59
C PRO A 93 -7.68 -8.27 -7.39
N SER A 94 -7.29 -8.87 -6.28
CA SER A 94 -8.14 -8.95 -5.09
C SER A 94 -7.85 -7.86 -4.06
N VAL A 95 -6.88 -6.99 -4.28
CA VAL A 95 -6.58 -5.89 -3.36
C VAL A 95 -7.70 -4.84 -3.43
N ASP A 96 -8.31 -4.58 -2.29
CA ASP A 96 -9.32 -3.53 -2.14
C ASP A 96 -8.65 -2.17 -1.98
N TYR A 97 -7.76 -2.07 -1.00
CA TYR A 97 -7.02 -0.84 -0.76
C TYR A 97 -5.66 -1.12 -0.13
N TRP A 98 -4.74 -0.21 -0.38
CA TRP A 98 -3.47 -0.12 0.32
C TRP A 98 -3.66 0.79 1.53
N GLN A 99 -2.98 0.49 2.62
CA GLN A 99 -3.16 1.24 3.85
C GLN A 99 -1.84 1.57 4.51
N VAL A 100 -1.86 2.69 5.22
CA VAL A 100 -0.75 3.15 6.04
C VAL A 100 -1.34 3.53 7.40
N ILE A 101 -0.73 3.03 8.46
CA ILE A 101 -1.18 3.31 9.84
C ILE A 101 -0.14 4.19 10.50
N ASP A 102 -0.57 5.30 11.06
CA ASP A 102 0.30 6.20 11.80
C ASP A 102 0.32 5.89 13.30
N SER A 103 1.19 6.58 14.04
CA SER A 103 1.34 6.35 15.48
C SER A 103 0.12 6.73 16.30
N ARG A 104 -0.82 7.46 15.72
CA ARG A 104 -2.10 7.80 16.36
C ARG A 104 -3.16 6.73 16.16
N GLY A 105 -2.84 5.69 15.35
CA GLY A 105 -3.77 4.64 14.97
C GLY A 105 -4.67 5.00 13.81
N LYS A 106 -4.46 6.15 13.17
CA LYS A 106 -5.25 6.53 12.00
C LYS A 106 -4.80 5.75 10.78
N ILE A 107 -5.77 5.25 10.01
CA ILE A 107 -5.54 4.50 8.79
C ILE A 107 -5.73 5.42 7.59
N HIS A 108 -4.68 5.52 6.77
CA HIS A 108 -4.72 6.24 5.50
C HIS A 108 -4.83 5.21 4.38
N LYS A 109 -5.80 5.38 3.49
CA LYS A 109 -6.14 4.37 2.47
C LYS A 109 -5.95 4.91 1.08
N LEU A 110 -5.52 4.03 0.18
CA LEU A 110 -5.52 4.25 -1.27
C LEU A 110 -6.26 3.10 -1.92
N ARG A 111 -7.42 3.36 -2.50
CA ARG A 111 -8.17 2.34 -3.22
C ARG A 111 -7.43 1.98 -4.50
N GLU A 112 -7.26 0.68 -4.68
CA GLU A 112 -6.48 0.15 -5.80
C GLU A 112 -7.24 0.25 -7.10
N ALA A 113 -8.56 0.05 -7.07
CA ALA A 113 -9.33 -0.13 -8.28
C ALA A 113 -10.70 0.54 -8.21
N SER A 114 -11.26 0.86 -9.38
CA SER A 114 -12.63 1.28 -9.51
C SER A 114 -13.58 0.15 -9.14
N TRP A 115 -14.87 0.49 -8.92
CA TRP A 115 -15.90 -0.49 -8.64
C TRP A 115 -15.95 -1.60 -9.71
N PHE A 116 -15.81 -1.25 -10.99
CA PHE A 116 -15.80 -2.21 -12.09
C PHE A 116 -14.63 -3.19 -11.99
N ALA A 117 -13.45 -2.70 -11.61
CA ALA A 117 -12.29 -3.56 -11.47
C ALA A 117 -12.48 -4.53 -10.30
N HIS A 118 -13.11 -4.09 -9.20
CA HIS A 118 -13.46 -4.95 -8.09
C HIS A 118 -14.43 -6.06 -8.52
N LEU A 119 -15.43 -5.72 -9.30
CA LEU A 119 -16.38 -6.69 -9.83
C LEU A 119 -15.71 -7.74 -10.71
N LYS A 120 -14.79 -7.31 -11.57
CA LYS A 120 -14.00 -8.23 -12.40
C LYS A 120 -13.14 -9.16 -11.55
N SER A 121 -12.52 -8.64 -10.50
CA SER A 121 -11.75 -9.43 -9.55
C SER A 121 -12.61 -10.52 -8.91
N GLN A 122 -13.81 -10.18 -8.46
CA GLN A 122 -14.74 -11.14 -7.87
C GLN A 122 -15.08 -12.26 -8.83
N LEU A 123 -15.39 -11.90 -10.08
CA LEU A 123 -15.74 -12.88 -11.11
C LEU A 123 -14.55 -13.81 -11.43
N LYS A 124 -13.36 -13.25 -11.55
CA LYS A 124 -12.14 -14.02 -11.80
C LYS A 124 -11.87 -15.00 -10.66
N TRP A 125 -12.01 -14.56 -9.43
CA TRP A 125 -11.79 -15.40 -8.26
C TRP A 125 -12.80 -16.56 -8.20
N LYS A 126 -14.08 -16.27 -8.46
CA LYS A 126 -15.13 -17.29 -8.50
C LYS A 126 -14.88 -18.34 -9.59
N ARG A 127 -14.39 -17.91 -10.76
CA ARG A 127 -14.02 -18.83 -11.85
C ARG A 127 -12.87 -19.74 -11.46
N ALA A 128 -11.84 -19.19 -10.83
CA ALA A 128 -10.71 -19.96 -10.34
C ALA A 128 -11.14 -21.00 -9.31
N ALA A 129 -12.03 -20.63 -8.39
CA ALA A 129 -12.57 -21.54 -7.39
C ALA A 129 -13.39 -22.67 -8.02
N ARG A 130 -14.16 -22.39 -9.07
CA ARG A 130 -14.91 -23.42 -9.83
C ARG A 130 -13.97 -24.38 -10.55
N SER A 131 -12.94 -23.85 -11.19
CA SER A 131 -11.93 -24.68 -11.89
C SER A 131 -11.22 -25.62 -10.93
N ALA A 132 -10.94 -25.19 -9.72
CA ALA A 132 -10.30 -26.02 -8.70
C ALA A 132 -11.19 -27.15 -8.20
N ARG A 133 -12.51 -27.07 -8.38
CA ARG A 133 -13.48 -28.10 -7.95
C ARG A 133 -13.78 -29.15 -9.03
N SER A 134 -13.45 -28.83 -10.26
CA SER A 134 -13.60 -29.75 -11.38
C SER A 134 -12.29 -30.51 -11.66
#